data_cbee28017ff0c80a3aacbc14c5ed564c
#
_entry.id   cbee28017ff0c80a3aacbc14c5ed564c
#
_cell.length_a   1.000
_cell.length_b   1.000
_cell.length_c   1.000
_cell.angle_alpha   90.00
_cell.angle_beta   90.00
_cell.angle_gamma   90.00
#
_symmetry.space_group_name_H-M   'P 1'
#
loop_
_entity.id
_entity.type
_entity.pdbx_description
1 polymer ?
#
loop_
_entity_poly.entity_id
_entity_poly.type
_entity_poly.pdbx_seq_one_letter_code
_entity_poly.pdbx_strand_id
1 'polypeptide(L)'
;MIDPNSQFFAILTAVGEAKQANADALGIPWKLTEMGVGDANGTDPIPDRSQKKLINERRRRPLNKLSIDPANSNILIAEQIIPADEGGWWIREIGLYDGDGDLVAVANCAPSYKPLMSQGSGRTQVVRMNFIVSSAANVVLMIDPAVVLATRKFVTDSITDAINQQDVKQSVLVATTGPIVLAGAQTIDGVAVPVGSRVLVKDQVQGKDNGLYLTTAEIWTRTADADIGSEVTPGLLVHVERGVTNGDTLWHLTTDGPIILGTTTLTFQWAGGQNVPTPAVDDRSKKVTNTESVRAQIESQNQQFPSQVYRKNLLINGNLDIWQRGSSGAVTVANALYTADRWMVFVPAGVTAQWDKTPFTLGKGFNGAKWALSASFTAGSAGSNIRQRIEGVETGAGQTLTASFYLNSTVEQTCTIILRQTFGTGGNVSPDVDHFQDIEVTRDYKKHTVTFNVSSILGKTKGYNNNDYIELIIVSKVSAAHTIVLASAQLEVGSVATEFEKRPLQQELAMCQRYFEKTFSQNITPIDGVDVSGALISVVYQGQTNSSSQPVAAWQFKVEKRAVPSVRLYRPMGDGTNGQWRSGSNAISSANARALIIGTRTVSVDNSDVGVPAQTYYIHATADAEL
;
A
#
# COMPACT_ATOMS: atom_id res chain seq x y z
N MET A 1 -11.22 28.38 -32.39
CA MET A 1 -12.11 28.49 -33.57
C MET A 1 -11.51 27.58 -34.64
N ILE A 2 -12.26 26.59 -35.15
CA ILE A 2 -11.77 25.78 -36.26
C ILE A 2 -11.91 26.68 -37.49
N ASP A 3 -10.77 27.08 -38.09
CA ASP A 3 -10.74 27.86 -39.30
C ASP A 3 -11.17 26.96 -40.49
N PRO A 4 -12.20 27.29 -41.26
CA PRO A 4 -12.60 26.50 -42.42
C PRO A 4 -11.52 26.41 -43.51
N ASN A 5 -10.47 27.23 -43.43
CA ASN A 5 -9.31 27.18 -44.33
C ASN A 5 -8.11 26.43 -43.72
N SER A 6 -8.29 25.74 -42.59
CA SER A 6 -7.20 24.99 -41.97
C SER A 6 -6.75 23.83 -42.85
N GLN A 7 -5.45 23.69 -43.06
CA GLN A 7 -4.85 22.55 -43.77
C GLN A 7 -5.09 21.21 -43.03
N PHE A 8 -5.28 21.27 -41.71
CA PHE A 8 -5.51 20.12 -40.86
C PHE A 8 -6.88 20.24 -40.19
N PHE A 9 -7.73 19.25 -40.41
CA PHE A 9 -9.09 19.24 -39.93
C PHE A 9 -9.61 17.83 -39.68
N ALA A 10 -10.67 17.72 -38.89
CA ALA A 10 -11.38 16.49 -38.62
C ALA A 10 -12.81 16.55 -39.17
N ILE A 11 -13.27 15.44 -39.70
CA ILE A 11 -14.65 15.28 -40.18
C ILE A 11 -15.25 13.98 -39.68
N LEU A 12 -16.57 13.95 -39.53
CA LEU A 12 -17.28 12.69 -39.38
C LEU A 12 -17.28 11.93 -40.69
N THR A 13 -17.17 10.62 -40.64
CA THR A 13 -17.42 9.75 -41.78
C THR A 13 -18.93 9.65 -42.02
N ALA A 14 -19.34 9.17 -43.18
CA ALA A 14 -20.77 8.93 -43.49
C ALA A 14 -21.39 7.94 -42.46
N VAL A 15 -20.61 6.98 -41.97
CA VAL A 15 -21.04 6.07 -40.90
C VAL A 15 -21.19 6.82 -39.57
N GLY A 16 -20.23 7.69 -39.24
CA GLY A 16 -20.28 8.48 -38.03
C GLY A 16 -21.47 9.44 -37.99
N GLU A 17 -21.72 10.13 -39.07
CA GLU A 17 -22.90 11.01 -39.18
C GLU A 17 -24.22 10.26 -39.04
N ALA A 18 -24.35 9.07 -39.67
CA ALA A 18 -25.54 8.25 -39.54
C ALA A 18 -25.75 7.76 -38.11
N LYS A 19 -24.68 7.31 -37.46
CA LYS A 19 -24.74 6.84 -36.06
C LYS A 19 -25.03 7.96 -35.07
N GLN A 20 -24.46 9.15 -35.30
CA GLN A 20 -24.78 10.32 -34.49
C GLN A 20 -26.25 10.72 -34.65
N ALA A 21 -26.74 10.84 -35.89
CA ALA A 21 -28.14 11.19 -36.15
C ALA A 21 -29.11 10.17 -35.51
N ASN A 22 -28.76 8.88 -35.53
CA ASN A 22 -29.55 7.84 -34.89
C ASN A 22 -29.53 7.96 -33.36
N ALA A 23 -28.35 8.23 -32.75
CA ALA A 23 -28.21 8.45 -31.33
C ALA A 23 -29.02 9.67 -30.84
N ASP A 24 -28.98 10.78 -31.61
CA ASP A 24 -29.73 11.99 -31.32
C ASP A 24 -31.24 11.78 -31.45
N ALA A 25 -31.67 11.05 -32.48
CA ALA A 25 -33.10 10.79 -32.75
C ALA A 25 -33.74 9.84 -31.74
N LEU A 26 -32.98 8.86 -31.25
CA LEU A 26 -33.48 7.83 -30.33
C LEU A 26 -33.15 8.13 -28.86
N GLY A 27 -32.31 9.13 -28.56
CA GLY A 27 -31.84 9.45 -27.22
C GLY A 27 -30.98 8.34 -26.62
N ILE A 28 -30.28 7.55 -27.45
CA ILE A 28 -29.43 6.45 -27.00
C ILE A 28 -27.97 6.89 -26.97
N PRO A 29 -27.14 6.38 -26.00
CA PRO A 29 -25.73 6.72 -25.96
C PRO A 29 -24.93 6.22 -27.16
N TRP A 30 -24.24 7.12 -27.84
CA TRP A 30 -23.26 6.76 -28.85
C TRP A 30 -21.89 6.62 -28.22
N LYS A 31 -21.38 5.40 -28.20
CA LYS A 31 -20.16 5.01 -27.42
C LYS A 31 -18.94 5.13 -28.33
N LEU A 32 -18.09 6.10 -28.07
CA LEU A 32 -16.76 6.21 -28.66
C LEU A 32 -15.76 5.48 -27.77
N THR A 33 -14.96 4.59 -28.36
CA THR A 33 -14.14 3.64 -27.59
C THR A 33 -12.66 3.78 -27.88
N GLU A 34 -12.26 3.89 -29.15
CA GLU A 34 -10.86 3.80 -29.55
C GLU A 34 -10.43 4.93 -30.48
N MET A 35 -9.15 5.24 -30.45
CA MET A 35 -8.50 6.11 -31.44
C MET A 35 -7.38 5.31 -32.13
N GLY A 36 -7.40 5.37 -33.47
CA GLY A 36 -6.33 4.89 -34.32
C GLY A 36 -5.46 6.04 -34.80
N VAL A 37 -4.18 5.79 -34.93
CA VAL A 37 -3.23 6.71 -35.56
C VAL A 37 -2.45 6.00 -36.65
N GLY A 38 -2.16 6.70 -37.73
CA GLY A 38 -1.52 6.15 -38.91
C GLY A 38 -0.52 7.10 -39.54
N ASP A 39 0.31 6.58 -40.42
CA ASP A 39 1.32 7.34 -41.15
C ASP A 39 0.91 7.65 -42.62
N ALA A 40 -0.29 7.24 -43.01
CA ALA A 40 -0.85 7.44 -44.34
C ALA A 40 0.11 7.02 -45.47
N ASN A 41 0.94 5.97 -45.25
CA ASN A 41 2.00 5.53 -46.17
C ASN A 41 2.97 6.67 -46.57
N GLY A 42 3.19 7.64 -45.69
CA GLY A 42 4.08 8.78 -45.93
C GLY A 42 3.46 9.91 -46.74
N THR A 43 2.17 9.83 -47.10
CA THR A 43 1.44 10.89 -47.80
C THR A 43 0.79 11.88 -46.81
N ASP A 44 0.35 13.01 -47.30
CA ASP A 44 -0.46 13.98 -46.55
C ASP A 44 -1.94 13.78 -46.92
N PRO A 45 -2.69 13.01 -46.14
CA PRO A 45 -4.05 12.63 -46.51
C PRO A 45 -5.02 13.79 -46.34
N ILE A 46 -6.01 13.83 -47.19
CA ILE A 46 -7.20 14.69 -47.03
C ILE A 46 -8.31 13.80 -46.46
N PRO A 47 -8.87 14.12 -45.28
CA PRO A 47 -9.97 13.35 -44.70
C PRO A 47 -11.16 13.24 -45.64
N ASP A 48 -11.66 12.01 -45.86
CA ASP A 48 -12.79 11.75 -46.76
C ASP A 48 -13.92 11.07 -45.96
N ARG A 49 -15.15 11.56 -46.14
CA ARG A 49 -16.37 11.06 -45.48
C ARG A 49 -16.69 9.60 -45.82
N SER A 50 -16.23 9.12 -46.97
CA SER A 50 -16.44 7.72 -47.38
C SER A 50 -15.48 6.73 -46.78
N GLN A 51 -14.46 7.19 -46.03
CA GLN A 51 -13.47 6.32 -45.39
C GLN A 51 -14.11 5.37 -44.37
N LYS A 52 -13.69 4.11 -44.42
CA LYS A 52 -14.08 3.06 -43.48
C LYS A 52 -12.90 2.58 -42.61
N LYS A 53 -11.68 2.98 -42.94
CA LYS A 53 -10.44 2.68 -42.23
C LYS A 53 -9.39 3.76 -42.50
N LEU A 54 -8.40 3.87 -41.67
CA LEU A 54 -7.21 4.67 -41.95
C LEU A 54 -6.44 4.11 -43.16
N ILE A 55 -5.68 4.95 -43.83
CA ILE A 55 -4.88 4.56 -45.01
C ILE A 55 -3.80 3.56 -44.60
N ASN A 56 -3.10 3.85 -43.52
CA ASN A 56 -2.11 2.92 -42.94
C ASN A 56 -2.05 3.07 -41.42
N GLU A 57 -2.95 2.35 -40.74
CA GLU A 57 -3.04 2.38 -39.29
C GLU A 57 -1.80 1.71 -38.67
N ARG A 58 -1.10 2.44 -37.79
CA ARG A 58 0.07 1.97 -37.04
C ARG A 58 -0.28 1.53 -35.64
N ARG A 59 -1.31 2.14 -35.05
CA ARG A 59 -1.71 1.86 -33.68
C ARG A 59 -3.20 2.17 -33.52
N ARG A 60 -3.91 1.30 -32.80
CA ARG A 60 -5.27 1.55 -32.28
C ARG A 60 -5.33 1.15 -30.82
N ARG A 61 -5.85 1.99 -29.98
CA ARG A 61 -6.03 1.77 -28.53
C ARG A 61 -7.23 2.54 -28.01
N PRO A 62 -7.75 2.18 -26.83
CA PRO A 62 -8.81 2.92 -26.18
C PRO A 62 -8.46 4.40 -25.98
N LEU A 63 -9.49 5.23 -25.97
CA LEU A 63 -9.38 6.65 -25.64
C LEU A 63 -9.01 6.83 -24.16
N ASN A 64 -8.16 7.81 -23.87
CA ASN A 64 -7.86 8.22 -22.50
C ASN A 64 -8.86 9.24 -21.97
N LYS A 65 -9.38 10.10 -22.85
CA LYS A 65 -10.33 11.14 -22.47
C LYS A 65 -11.22 11.52 -23.65
N LEU A 66 -12.47 11.82 -23.33
CA LEU A 66 -13.40 12.51 -24.22
C LEU A 66 -14.02 13.67 -23.45
N SER A 67 -13.96 14.87 -23.96
CA SER A 67 -14.51 16.06 -23.29
C SER A 67 -15.14 16.98 -24.31
N ILE A 68 -16.08 17.79 -23.85
CA ILE A 68 -16.67 18.87 -24.62
C ILE A 68 -15.71 20.07 -24.52
N ASP A 69 -15.55 20.80 -25.64
CA ASP A 69 -14.78 22.05 -25.65
C ASP A 69 -15.52 23.10 -24.78
N PRO A 70 -14.86 23.67 -23.76
CA PRO A 70 -15.48 24.70 -22.93
C PRO A 70 -15.96 25.95 -23.69
N ALA A 71 -15.34 26.23 -24.83
CA ALA A 71 -15.69 27.39 -25.66
C ALA A 71 -16.81 27.10 -26.70
N ASN A 72 -17.05 25.83 -27.03
CA ASN A 72 -18.07 25.44 -28.00
C ASN A 72 -18.62 24.04 -27.73
N SER A 73 -19.84 23.97 -27.24
CA SER A 73 -20.51 22.72 -26.86
C SER A 73 -20.71 21.70 -27.99
N ASN A 74 -20.54 22.12 -29.25
CA ASN A 74 -20.64 21.24 -30.41
C ASN A 74 -19.28 20.66 -30.85
N ILE A 75 -18.22 20.95 -30.12
CA ILE A 75 -16.89 20.39 -30.39
C ILE A 75 -16.56 19.35 -29.29
N LEU A 76 -16.25 18.14 -29.72
CA LEU A 76 -15.72 17.10 -28.86
C LEU A 76 -14.21 17.01 -29.05
N ILE A 77 -13.51 16.82 -27.92
CA ILE A 77 -12.06 16.63 -27.85
C ILE A 77 -11.80 15.19 -27.39
N ALA A 78 -11.32 14.37 -28.32
CA ALA A 78 -10.89 13.02 -28.04
C ALA A 78 -9.36 12.99 -27.83
N GLU A 79 -8.89 12.36 -26.76
CA GLU A 79 -7.46 12.28 -26.44
C GLU A 79 -7.03 10.83 -26.29
N GLN A 80 -5.83 10.55 -26.82
CA GLN A 80 -5.13 9.29 -26.60
C GLN A 80 -3.68 9.55 -26.25
N ILE A 81 -3.16 8.76 -25.32
CA ILE A 81 -1.78 8.82 -24.88
C ILE A 81 -1.01 7.65 -25.51
N ILE A 82 0.08 7.99 -26.21
CA ILE A 82 1.02 7.01 -26.75
C ILE A 82 2.21 6.96 -25.80
N PRO A 83 2.45 5.85 -25.11
CA PRO A 83 3.54 5.73 -24.14
C PRO A 83 4.93 5.77 -24.80
N ALA A 84 5.98 5.88 -24.01
CA ALA A 84 7.34 6.10 -24.50
C ALA A 84 7.95 4.86 -25.18
N ASP A 85 7.46 3.67 -24.86
CA ASP A 85 7.87 2.38 -25.39
C ASP A 85 7.22 1.99 -26.72
N GLU A 86 6.19 2.74 -27.14
CA GLU A 86 5.56 2.58 -28.46
C GLU A 86 5.99 3.72 -29.39
N GLY A 87 6.31 3.44 -30.66
CA GLY A 87 6.71 4.47 -31.63
C GLY A 87 7.56 3.93 -32.78
N GLY A 88 8.41 4.79 -33.35
CA GLY A 88 9.23 4.47 -34.53
C GLY A 88 8.55 4.82 -35.86
N TRP A 89 7.48 5.61 -35.84
CA TRP A 89 6.69 5.96 -37.02
C TRP A 89 6.16 7.41 -36.96
N TRP A 90 5.72 7.89 -38.13
CA TRP A 90 5.11 9.20 -38.26
C TRP A 90 3.59 9.13 -37.98
N ILE A 91 3.05 10.15 -37.39
CA ILE A 91 1.60 10.38 -37.28
C ILE A 91 1.23 11.39 -38.33
N ARG A 92 0.31 11.03 -39.23
CA ARG A 92 -0.22 11.88 -40.29
C ARG A 92 -1.73 11.83 -40.39
N GLU A 93 -2.33 10.74 -39.91
CA GLU A 93 -3.77 10.54 -39.88
C GLU A 93 -4.24 10.04 -38.50
N ILE A 94 -5.44 10.41 -38.12
CA ILE A 94 -6.07 10.04 -36.87
C ILE A 94 -7.48 9.57 -37.17
N GLY A 95 -7.89 8.44 -36.62
CA GLY A 95 -9.25 7.90 -36.74
C GLY A 95 -9.88 7.66 -35.38
N LEU A 96 -11.17 7.93 -35.28
CA LEU A 96 -11.95 7.64 -34.09
C LEU A 96 -12.92 6.50 -34.38
N TYR A 97 -13.00 5.54 -33.49
CA TYR A 97 -13.82 4.35 -33.62
C TYR A 97 -14.83 4.24 -32.49
N ASP A 98 -15.98 3.68 -32.81
CA ASP A 98 -17.04 3.44 -31.84
C ASP A 98 -16.99 2.02 -31.25
N GLY A 99 -17.98 1.70 -30.42
CA GLY A 99 -18.09 0.39 -29.77
C GLY A 99 -18.34 -0.78 -30.72
N ASP A 100 -18.78 -0.51 -31.96
CA ASP A 100 -18.95 -1.53 -32.99
C ASP A 100 -17.68 -1.73 -33.82
N GLY A 101 -16.67 -0.88 -33.63
CA GLY A 101 -15.40 -0.90 -34.35
C GLY A 101 -15.43 -0.13 -35.69
N ASP A 102 -16.48 0.66 -35.94
CA ASP A 102 -16.60 1.46 -37.14
C ASP A 102 -15.78 2.76 -37.04
N LEU A 103 -15.13 3.16 -38.15
CA LEU A 103 -14.46 4.46 -38.22
C LEU A 103 -15.54 5.56 -38.36
N VAL A 104 -15.69 6.34 -37.30
CA VAL A 104 -16.78 7.35 -37.22
C VAL A 104 -16.30 8.78 -37.40
N ALA A 105 -15.03 9.05 -37.19
CA ALA A 105 -14.42 10.34 -37.54
C ALA A 105 -12.98 10.12 -38.02
N VAL A 106 -12.53 10.97 -38.93
CA VAL A 106 -11.18 10.95 -39.48
C VAL A 106 -10.61 12.37 -39.53
N ALA A 107 -9.33 12.47 -39.20
CA ALA A 107 -8.57 13.72 -39.27
C ALA A 107 -7.22 13.50 -39.93
N ASN A 108 -6.71 14.53 -40.57
CA ASN A 108 -5.30 14.67 -40.84
C ASN A 108 -4.62 15.54 -39.77
N CYS A 109 -3.33 15.43 -39.65
CA CYS A 109 -2.54 16.24 -38.72
C CYS A 109 -1.18 16.60 -39.32
N ALA A 110 -0.57 17.64 -38.80
CA ALA A 110 0.82 17.96 -39.13
C ALA A 110 1.73 16.75 -38.85
N PRO A 111 2.56 16.33 -39.80
CA PRO A 111 3.41 15.17 -39.63
C PRO A 111 4.24 15.27 -38.36
N SER A 112 4.02 14.34 -37.46
CA SER A 112 4.72 14.28 -36.16
C SER A 112 5.39 12.93 -36.00
N TYR A 113 6.71 12.91 -35.76
CA TYR A 113 7.43 11.67 -35.51
C TYR A 113 7.29 11.25 -34.06
N LYS A 114 6.85 10.04 -33.82
CA LYS A 114 6.80 9.42 -32.50
C LYS A 114 8.04 8.53 -32.31
N PRO A 115 9.06 8.99 -31.55
CA PRO A 115 10.26 8.20 -31.34
C PRO A 115 9.98 6.98 -30.46
N LEU A 116 10.73 5.91 -30.67
CA LEU A 116 10.75 4.71 -29.85
C LEU A 116 11.90 4.82 -28.83
N MET A 117 11.70 4.32 -27.61
CA MET A 117 12.73 4.37 -26.55
C MET A 117 14.04 3.70 -26.96
N SER A 118 13.99 2.65 -27.76
CA SER A 118 15.20 1.99 -28.32
C SER A 118 16.02 2.86 -29.26
N GLN A 119 15.49 4.01 -29.71
CA GLN A 119 16.20 4.99 -30.54
C GLN A 119 16.92 6.07 -29.72
N GLY A 120 17.05 5.86 -28.38
CA GLY A 120 17.78 6.76 -27.47
C GLY A 120 16.96 7.93 -26.91
N SER A 121 15.72 8.13 -27.35
CA SER A 121 14.84 9.19 -26.84
C SER A 121 13.37 8.81 -27.01
N GLY A 122 12.82 8.11 -26.04
CA GLY A 122 11.39 7.85 -25.94
C GLY A 122 10.67 9.00 -25.21
N ARG A 123 9.53 9.43 -25.72
CA ARG A 123 8.64 10.38 -25.02
C ARG A 123 7.20 9.92 -25.09
N THR A 124 6.45 10.15 -24.03
CA THR A 124 4.98 10.04 -24.07
C THR A 124 4.43 11.15 -24.94
N GLN A 125 3.51 10.83 -25.83
CA GLN A 125 2.86 11.79 -26.72
C GLN A 125 1.36 11.73 -26.53
N VAL A 126 0.73 12.91 -26.36
CA VAL A 126 -0.72 13.04 -26.33
C VAL A 126 -1.19 13.41 -27.74
N VAL A 127 -2.08 12.62 -28.30
CA VAL A 127 -2.76 12.90 -29.57
C VAL A 127 -4.17 13.38 -29.26
N ARG A 128 -4.53 14.54 -29.78
CA ARG A 128 -5.86 15.14 -29.62
C ARG A 128 -6.53 15.30 -30.98
N MET A 129 -7.79 14.96 -31.04
CA MET A 129 -8.64 15.17 -32.19
C MET A 129 -9.86 15.97 -31.77
N ASN A 130 -10.02 17.16 -32.36
CA ASN A 130 -11.17 18.01 -32.16
C ASN A 130 -12.09 17.83 -33.36
N PHE A 131 -13.33 17.44 -33.14
CA PHE A 131 -14.30 17.23 -34.22
C PHE A 131 -15.67 17.81 -33.85
N ILE A 132 -16.38 18.26 -34.87
CA ILE A 132 -17.69 18.90 -34.71
C ILE A 132 -18.78 17.83 -34.76
N VAL A 133 -19.71 17.92 -33.82
CA VAL A 133 -20.91 17.08 -33.73
C VAL A 133 -22.17 17.96 -33.76
N SER A 134 -23.30 17.41 -34.18
CA SER A 134 -24.59 18.13 -34.14
C SER A 134 -25.08 18.34 -32.70
N SER A 135 -24.82 17.37 -31.82
CA SER A 135 -25.08 17.43 -30.38
C SER A 135 -24.09 16.56 -29.63
N ALA A 136 -23.56 17.06 -28.52
CA ALA A 136 -22.71 16.28 -27.62
C ALA A 136 -23.47 15.53 -26.51
N ALA A 137 -24.79 15.75 -26.42
CA ALA A 137 -25.60 15.27 -25.29
C ALA A 137 -25.64 13.72 -25.16
N ASN A 138 -25.59 13.03 -26.30
CA ASN A 138 -25.70 11.56 -26.37
C ASN A 138 -24.38 10.87 -26.65
N VAL A 139 -23.24 11.57 -26.67
CA VAL A 139 -21.92 10.97 -26.90
C VAL A 139 -21.27 10.61 -25.58
N VAL A 140 -20.92 9.34 -25.41
CA VAL A 140 -20.39 8.80 -24.18
C VAL A 140 -19.05 8.09 -24.43
N LEU A 141 -18.07 8.38 -23.59
CA LEU A 141 -16.81 7.64 -23.54
C LEU A 141 -17.02 6.36 -22.74
N MET A 142 -16.70 5.23 -23.34
CA MET A 142 -16.62 3.96 -22.63
C MET A 142 -15.13 3.64 -22.41
N ILE A 143 -14.65 3.88 -21.20
CA ILE A 143 -13.29 3.55 -20.79
C ILE A 143 -13.32 2.21 -20.04
N ASP A 144 -12.46 1.27 -20.45
CA ASP A 144 -12.09 0.15 -19.61
C ASP A 144 -10.97 0.62 -18.66
N PRO A 145 -11.23 0.79 -17.37
CA PRO A 145 -10.24 1.32 -16.43
C PRO A 145 -8.99 0.43 -16.29
N ALA A 146 -9.05 -0.83 -16.73
CA ALA A 146 -7.91 -1.76 -16.68
C ALA A 146 -6.86 -1.50 -17.77
N VAL A 147 -7.18 -0.72 -18.81
CA VAL A 147 -6.36 -0.60 -20.03
C VAL A 147 -5.79 0.82 -20.24
N VAL A 148 -6.22 1.80 -19.46
CA VAL A 148 -5.87 3.21 -19.66
C VAL A 148 -4.70 3.63 -18.79
N LEU A 149 -3.59 4.03 -19.41
CA LEU A 149 -2.45 4.69 -18.74
C LEU A 149 -2.86 6.10 -18.28
N ALA A 150 -3.06 6.24 -16.98
CA ALA A 150 -3.22 7.55 -16.37
C ALA A 150 -1.89 8.32 -16.39
N THR A 151 -1.87 9.56 -16.86
CA THR A 151 -0.68 10.40 -16.70
C THR A 151 -0.48 10.77 -15.24
N ARG A 152 0.79 10.97 -14.81
CA ARG A 152 1.10 11.48 -13.47
C ARG A 152 0.28 12.75 -13.15
N LYS A 153 0.18 13.63 -14.11
CA LYS A 153 -0.61 14.87 -13.97
C LYS A 153 -2.09 14.57 -13.72
N PHE A 154 -2.70 13.68 -14.50
CA PHE A 154 -4.11 13.30 -14.31
C PHE A 154 -4.37 12.70 -12.92
N VAL A 155 -3.49 11.81 -12.47
CA VAL A 155 -3.61 11.21 -11.13
C VAL A 155 -3.47 12.28 -10.05
N THR A 156 -2.47 13.16 -10.18
CA THR A 156 -2.25 14.25 -9.22
C THR A 156 -3.44 15.22 -9.19
N ASP A 157 -3.92 15.64 -10.35
CA ASP A 157 -5.07 16.56 -10.45
C ASP A 157 -6.33 15.90 -9.86
N SER A 158 -6.62 14.63 -10.20
CA SER A 158 -7.78 13.91 -9.68
C SER A 158 -7.73 13.70 -8.17
N ILE A 159 -6.54 13.45 -7.61
CA ILE A 159 -6.35 13.36 -6.16
C ILE A 159 -6.57 14.74 -5.51
N THR A 160 -6.03 15.79 -6.10
CA THR A 160 -6.21 17.17 -5.60
C THR A 160 -7.70 17.56 -5.63
N ASP A 161 -8.39 17.31 -6.73
CA ASP A 161 -9.83 17.58 -6.86
C ASP A 161 -10.64 16.80 -5.85
N ALA A 162 -10.32 15.51 -5.65
CA ALA A 162 -11.00 14.66 -4.65
C ALA A 162 -10.77 15.15 -3.21
N ILE A 163 -9.56 15.62 -2.90
CA ILE A 163 -9.23 16.20 -1.59
C ILE A 163 -9.96 17.52 -1.40
N ASN A 164 -9.97 18.38 -2.42
CA ASN A 164 -10.62 19.68 -2.37
C ASN A 164 -12.16 19.57 -2.22
N GLN A 165 -12.77 18.51 -2.70
CA GLN A 165 -14.21 18.26 -2.56
C GLN A 165 -14.61 17.69 -1.19
N GLN A 166 -13.66 17.37 -0.30
CA GLN A 166 -13.99 16.93 1.05
C GLN A 166 -14.58 18.05 1.90
N ASP A 167 -15.47 17.68 2.80
CA ASP A 167 -16.08 18.65 3.75
C ASP A 167 -15.04 19.19 4.74
N VAL A 168 -14.07 18.38 5.18
CA VAL A 168 -13.01 18.82 6.09
C VAL A 168 -11.90 19.50 5.29
N LYS A 169 -11.77 20.81 5.47
CA LYS A 169 -10.75 21.65 4.83
C LYS A 169 -9.47 21.73 5.67
N GLN A 170 -8.37 22.09 5.00
CA GLN A 170 -7.12 22.39 5.72
C GLN A 170 -7.36 23.52 6.73
N SER A 171 -6.70 23.41 7.90
CA SER A 171 -6.77 24.41 8.96
C SER A 171 -6.45 25.80 8.46
N VAL A 172 -7.00 26.78 9.15
CA VAL A 172 -6.70 28.21 8.96
C VAL A 172 -5.94 28.73 10.14
N LEU A 173 -5.04 29.69 9.90
CA LEU A 173 -4.23 30.30 10.95
C LEU A 173 -5.11 30.99 12.00
N VAL A 174 -6.09 31.77 11.54
CA VAL A 174 -7.02 32.54 12.38
C VAL A 174 -8.42 32.59 11.76
N ALA A 175 -9.41 32.95 12.57
CA ALA A 175 -10.73 33.32 12.10
C ALA A 175 -11.09 34.76 12.51
N THR A 176 -11.90 35.43 11.71
CA THR A 176 -12.37 36.78 12.00
C THR A 176 -13.23 36.83 13.29
N THR A 177 -13.26 37.97 13.96
CA THR A 177 -14.14 38.30 15.10
C THR A 177 -15.10 39.43 14.75
N GLY A 178 -15.06 39.94 13.53
CA GLY A 178 -15.86 41.02 12.97
C GLY A 178 -15.56 41.23 11.49
N PRO A 179 -16.26 42.15 10.81
CA PRO A 179 -16.01 42.46 9.40
C PRO A 179 -14.59 43.02 9.19
N ILE A 180 -13.94 42.59 8.13
CA ILE A 180 -12.59 43.02 7.76
C ILE A 180 -12.54 43.44 6.28
N VAL A 181 -11.48 44.13 5.89
CA VAL A 181 -11.15 44.36 4.47
C VAL A 181 -10.42 43.15 3.94
N LEU A 182 -10.85 42.60 2.80
CA LEU A 182 -10.21 41.42 2.17
C LEU A 182 -8.99 41.84 1.34
N ALA A 183 -8.03 42.51 1.97
CA ALA A 183 -6.80 42.97 1.33
C ALA A 183 -5.71 43.28 2.34
N GLY A 184 -4.44 43.12 1.93
CA GLY A 184 -3.28 43.58 2.68
C GLY A 184 -2.98 42.84 3.98
N ALA A 185 -1.94 43.26 4.68
CA ALA A 185 -1.53 42.72 5.96
C ALA A 185 -2.43 43.22 7.08
N GLN A 186 -2.93 42.32 7.93
CA GLN A 186 -3.88 42.64 9.01
C GLN A 186 -3.54 41.85 10.28
N THR A 187 -4.01 42.37 11.42
CA THR A 187 -4.07 41.63 12.69
C THR A 187 -5.49 41.14 12.89
N ILE A 188 -5.69 39.84 13.02
CA ILE A 188 -7.00 39.21 13.18
C ILE A 188 -6.99 38.41 14.48
N ASP A 189 -7.98 38.59 15.32
CA ASP A 189 -8.12 37.90 16.61
C ASP A 189 -6.82 37.90 17.45
N GLY A 190 -6.12 39.04 17.46
CA GLY A 190 -4.86 39.25 18.19
C GLY A 190 -3.61 38.71 17.52
N VAL A 191 -3.70 38.10 16.34
CA VAL A 191 -2.58 37.51 15.60
C VAL A 191 -2.25 38.36 14.37
N ALA A 192 -0.99 38.77 14.22
CA ALA A 192 -0.49 39.37 12.98
C ALA A 192 -0.41 38.29 11.90
N VAL A 193 -1.19 38.44 10.83
CA VAL A 193 -1.35 37.40 9.80
C VAL A 193 -0.33 37.60 8.68
N PRO A 194 0.65 36.69 8.50
CA PRO A 194 1.59 36.74 7.39
C PRO A 194 0.91 36.58 6.03
N VAL A 195 1.54 37.12 4.98
CA VAL A 195 1.15 36.85 3.59
C VAL A 195 1.29 35.34 3.30
N GLY A 196 0.33 34.78 2.57
CA GLY A 196 0.28 33.35 2.28
C GLY A 196 -0.41 32.52 3.36
N SER A 197 -0.96 33.15 4.42
CA SER A 197 -1.72 32.45 5.46
C SER A 197 -3.17 32.19 5.03
N ARG A 198 -3.73 31.10 5.51
CA ARG A 198 -5.17 30.80 5.36
C ARG A 198 -5.96 31.43 6.49
N VAL A 199 -7.08 32.04 6.17
CA VAL A 199 -7.95 32.73 7.12
C VAL A 199 -9.40 32.33 6.90
N LEU A 200 -10.11 32.05 7.98
CA LEU A 200 -11.57 31.92 7.96
C LEU A 200 -12.19 33.31 8.13
N VAL A 201 -12.79 33.83 7.10
CA VAL A 201 -13.60 35.04 7.12
C VAL A 201 -15.05 34.61 7.27
N LYS A 202 -15.67 34.94 8.42
CA LYS A 202 -17.02 34.47 8.79
C LYS A 202 -17.98 35.57 9.22
N ASP A 203 -17.49 36.80 9.35
CA ASP A 203 -18.22 37.89 9.96
C ASP A 203 -18.43 39.08 9.02
N GLN A 204 -18.40 38.91 7.71
CA GLN A 204 -18.59 39.98 6.74
C GLN A 204 -20.03 40.50 6.76
N VAL A 205 -20.19 41.81 6.55
CA VAL A 205 -21.51 42.46 6.47
C VAL A 205 -22.37 41.81 5.39
N GLN A 206 -21.77 41.47 4.26
CA GLN A 206 -22.42 40.65 3.24
C GLN A 206 -21.91 39.22 3.36
N GLY A 207 -22.74 38.31 3.87
CA GLY A 207 -22.38 36.95 4.15
C GLY A 207 -21.89 36.14 2.91
N LYS A 208 -22.21 36.61 1.70
CA LYS A 208 -21.66 36.03 0.43
C LYS A 208 -20.16 36.20 0.30
N ASP A 209 -19.56 37.16 1.02
CA ASP A 209 -18.14 37.41 1.05
C ASP A 209 -17.41 36.63 2.18
N ASN A 210 -18.14 35.87 2.98
CA ASN A 210 -17.54 34.90 3.90
C ASN A 210 -16.91 33.73 3.16
N GLY A 211 -15.98 33.03 3.82
CA GLY A 211 -15.30 31.85 3.29
C GLY A 211 -13.87 31.70 3.74
N LEU A 212 -13.14 30.82 3.08
CA LEU A 212 -11.73 30.57 3.33
C LEU A 212 -10.90 31.41 2.34
N TYR A 213 -9.95 32.19 2.89
CA TYR A 213 -9.14 33.09 2.09
C TYR A 213 -7.64 32.86 2.29
N LEU A 214 -6.89 33.08 1.22
CA LEU A 214 -5.44 33.16 1.23
C LEU A 214 -5.02 34.64 1.28
N THR A 215 -4.26 35.02 2.28
CA THR A 215 -3.81 36.41 2.45
C THR A 215 -2.73 36.77 1.45
N THR A 216 -2.85 37.96 0.85
CA THR A 216 -1.86 38.53 -0.06
C THR A 216 -1.55 39.97 0.36
N ALA A 217 -0.50 40.56 -0.21
CA ALA A 217 -0.19 42.00 -0.02
C ALA A 217 -1.27 42.90 -0.63
N GLU A 218 -2.03 42.39 -1.58
CA GLU A 218 -3.11 43.09 -2.28
C GLU A 218 -4.47 42.49 -1.91
N ILE A 219 -5.36 42.29 -2.86
CA ILE A 219 -6.69 41.67 -2.65
C ILE A 219 -6.54 40.19 -2.36
N TRP A 220 -7.17 39.72 -1.30
CA TRP A 220 -7.18 38.31 -0.92
C TRP A 220 -8.00 37.46 -1.90
N THR A 221 -7.54 36.26 -2.16
CA THR A 221 -8.23 35.29 -3.00
C THR A 221 -8.81 34.18 -2.13
N ARG A 222 -9.86 33.49 -2.58
CA ARG A 222 -10.32 32.26 -1.92
C ARG A 222 -9.24 31.20 -2.00
N THR A 223 -9.21 30.31 -1.03
CA THR A 223 -8.27 29.16 -1.03
C THR A 223 -8.65 28.16 -2.09
N ALA A 224 -7.66 27.48 -2.70
CA ALA A 224 -7.86 26.54 -3.81
C ALA A 224 -8.73 25.31 -3.46
N ASP A 225 -9.04 25.06 -2.21
CA ASP A 225 -9.96 24.03 -1.73
C ASP A 225 -11.36 24.56 -1.37
N ALA A 226 -11.62 25.84 -1.66
CA ALA A 226 -12.89 26.52 -1.40
C ALA A 226 -13.14 27.73 -2.34
N ASP A 227 -12.65 27.68 -3.58
CA ASP A 227 -12.78 28.77 -4.57
C ASP A 227 -13.88 28.51 -5.63
N ILE A 228 -14.39 27.29 -5.71
CA ILE A 228 -15.53 26.93 -6.55
C ILE A 228 -16.67 26.30 -5.74
N GLY A 229 -17.90 26.38 -6.28
CA GLY A 229 -19.11 25.94 -5.59
C GLY A 229 -19.15 24.44 -5.26
N SER A 230 -18.48 23.59 -6.03
CA SER A 230 -18.39 22.15 -5.75
C SER A 230 -17.51 21.80 -4.56
N GLU A 231 -16.68 22.71 -4.12
CA GLU A 231 -15.76 22.55 -2.97
C GLU A 231 -16.35 23.16 -1.68
N VAL A 232 -17.34 24.02 -1.80
CA VAL A 232 -18.02 24.66 -0.66
C VAL A 232 -19.38 24.00 -0.49
N THR A 233 -19.37 22.89 0.24
CA THR A 233 -20.54 22.05 0.49
C THR A 233 -21.22 22.39 1.80
N PRO A 234 -22.55 22.15 1.96
CA PRO A 234 -23.20 22.21 3.26
C PRO A 234 -22.49 21.25 4.24
N GLY A 235 -22.10 21.77 5.40
CA GLY A 235 -21.36 20.97 6.39
C GLY A 235 -19.83 21.05 6.31
N LEU A 236 -19.28 21.91 5.42
CA LEU A 236 -17.85 22.19 5.36
C LEU A 236 -17.30 22.49 6.78
N LEU A 237 -16.20 21.82 7.14
CA LEU A 237 -15.54 21.92 8.44
C LEU A 237 -14.13 22.50 8.29
N VAL A 238 -13.76 23.41 9.19
CA VAL A 238 -12.42 24.00 9.22
C VAL A 238 -11.96 24.25 10.66
N HIS A 239 -10.71 23.87 10.95
CA HIS A 239 -10.06 24.10 12.24
C HIS A 239 -9.29 25.43 12.22
N VAL A 240 -9.38 26.21 13.32
CA VAL A 240 -8.65 27.47 13.52
C VAL A 240 -7.50 27.21 14.48
N GLU A 241 -6.27 27.49 14.04
CA GLU A 241 -5.05 27.14 14.78
C GLU A 241 -4.71 28.14 15.90
N ARG A 242 -4.96 29.44 15.67
CA ARG A 242 -4.56 30.52 16.56
C ARG A 242 -5.66 31.57 16.71
N GLY A 243 -5.55 32.38 17.74
CA GLY A 243 -6.43 33.50 18.04
C GLY A 243 -6.73 33.59 19.53
N VAL A 244 -7.06 34.78 20.00
CA VAL A 244 -7.44 35.00 21.40
C VAL A 244 -8.84 34.44 21.66
N THR A 245 -9.73 34.56 20.69
CA THR A 245 -11.16 34.15 20.80
C THR A 245 -11.42 32.85 20.06
N ASN A 246 -10.87 32.70 18.85
CA ASN A 246 -11.18 31.58 17.94
C ASN A 246 -10.04 30.55 17.85
N GLY A 247 -8.94 30.70 18.59
CA GLY A 247 -7.86 29.70 18.60
C GLY A 247 -8.35 28.35 19.10
N ASP A 248 -7.83 27.27 18.50
CA ASP A 248 -8.16 25.86 18.82
C ASP A 248 -9.66 25.51 18.66
N THR A 249 -10.37 26.24 17.77
CA THR A 249 -11.80 26.01 17.52
C THR A 249 -12.08 25.36 16.17
N LEU A 250 -13.18 24.63 16.09
CA LEU A 250 -13.69 24.00 14.86
C LEU A 250 -14.96 24.73 14.40
N TRP A 251 -14.99 25.12 13.14
CA TRP A 251 -16.11 25.84 12.54
C TRP A 251 -16.71 25.03 11.40
N HIS A 252 -18.04 25.03 11.29
CA HIS A 252 -18.75 24.40 10.20
C HIS A 252 -19.67 25.39 9.48
N LEU A 253 -19.83 25.17 8.18
CA LEU A 253 -20.75 25.90 7.35
C LEU A 253 -22.18 25.36 7.56
N THR A 254 -23.10 26.21 8.00
CA THR A 254 -24.51 25.85 8.24
C THR A 254 -25.45 26.26 7.12
N THR A 255 -24.92 26.82 6.04
CA THR A 255 -25.70 27.20 4.85
C THR A 255 -26.11 25.96 4.07
N ASP A 256 -27.43 25.79 3.85
CA ASP A 256 -27.95 24.71 3.02
C ASP A 256 -27.66 24.94 1.51
N GLY A 257 -27.61 23.86 0.74
CA GLY A 257 -27.38 23.93 -0.70
C GLY A 257 -28.63 24.26 -1.55
N PRO A 258 -28.46 24.64 -2.81
CA PRO A 258 -27.19 24.77 -3.53
C PRO A 258 -26.42 26.08 -3.23
N ILE A 259 -25.10 25.97 -3.08
CA ILE A 259 -24.22 27.11 -2.77
C ILE A 259 -23.62 27.65 -4.08
N ILE A 260 -23.86 28.95 -4.34
CA ILE A 260 -23.27 29.70 -5.46
C ILE A 260 -22.38 30.79 -4.84
N LEU A 261 -21.07 30.63 -4.96
CA LEU A 261 -20.09 31.58 -4.44
C LEU A 261 -20.30 32.97 -5.03
N GLY A 262 -20.17 34.00 -4.18
CA GLY A 262 -20.42 35.40 -4.55
C GLY A 262 -21.91 35.80 -4.57
N THR A 263 -22.83 34.84 -4.38
CA THR A 263 -24.28 35.10 -4.34
C THR A 263 -24.89 34.57 -3.04
N THR A 264 -24.66 33.31 -2.71
CA THR A 264 -25.21 32.67 -1.50
C THR A 264 -24.52 33.18 -0.23
N THR A 265 -25.28 33.53 0.78
CA THR A 265 -24.76 33.90 2.10
C THR A 265 -24.17 32.67 2.79
N LEU A 266 -22.90 32.73 3.15
CA LEU A 266 -22.21 31.68 3.88
C LEU A 266 -22.22 31.98 5.38
N THR A 267 -22.83 31.10 6.16
CA THR A 267 -22.93 31.23 7.62
C THR A 267 -22.12 30.15 8.28
N PHE A 268 -21.11 30.54 9.04
CA PHE A 268 -20.28 29.61 9.81
C PHE A 268 -20.69 29.64 11.27
N GLN A 269 -20.79 28.46 11.87
CA GLN A 269 -21.05 28.29 13.30
C GLN A 269 -19.94 27.47 13.96
N TRP A 270 -19.68 27.78 15.21
CA TRP A 270 -18.73 27.02 16.01
C TRP A 270 -19.25 25.60 16.25
N ALA A 271 -18.47 24.61 15.82
CA ALA A 271 -18.80 23.19 15.98
C ALA A 271 -18.36 22.63 17.35
N GLY A 272 -17.64 23.41 18.14
CA GLY A 272 -17.11 23.02 19.45
C GLY A 272 -17.90 23.67 20.59
N GLY A 273 -18.51 22.83 21.35
CA GLY A 273 -19.43 23.03 22.43
C GLY A 273 -19.33 24.27 23.32
N GLN A 274 -20.48 24.84 23.60
CA GLN A 274 -20.73 25.47 24.88
C GLN A 274 -20.39 24.47 26.00
N ASN A 275 -19.99 24.95 27.20
CA ASN A 275 -19.92 24.15 28.43
C ASN A 275 -21.31 23.57 28.74
N VAL A 276 -21.60 22.43 28.15
CA VAL A 276 -22.87 21.72 28.38
C VAL A 276 -22.59 20.71 29.49
N PRO A 277 -23.43 20.66 30.51
CA PRO A 277 -23.35 19.60 31.50
C PRO A 277 -23.35 18.24 30.81
N THR A 278 -22.51 17.31 31.29
CA THR A 278 -22.47 15.94 30.76
C THR A 278 -23.88 15.37 30.77
N PRO A 279 -24.50 15.06 29.62
CA PRO A 279 -25.83 14.48 29.60
C PRO A 279 -25.82 13.14 30.34
N ALA A 280 -26.96 12.78 30.93
CA ALA A 280 -27.15 11.45 31.50
C ALA A 280 -26.88 10.38 30.41
N VAL A 281 -26.40 9.21 30.80
CA VAL A 281 -25.97 8.11 29.89
C VAL A 281 -27.11 7.67 28.93
N ASP A 282 -28.34 8.02 29.21
CA ASP A 282 -29.55 7.68 28.47
C ASP A 282 -30.22 8.89 27.77
N ASP A 283 -29.61 10.08 27.80
CA ASP A 283 -30.14 11.27 27.13
C ASP A 283 -30.10 11.10 25.60
N ARG A 284 -31.27 10.89 25.00
CA ARG A 284 -31.49 10.78 23.55
C ARG A 284 -31.90 12.12 22.92
N SER A 285 -31.74 13.22 23.63
CA SER A 285 -32.05 14.56 23.09
C SER A 285 -31.03 14.99 22.05
N LYS A 286 -31.43 15.88 21.13
CA LYS A 286 -30.55 16.46 20.09
C LYS A 286 -29.65 17.59 20.67
N LYS A 287 -29.33 17.56 21.96
CA LYS A 287 -28.47 18.56 22.60
C LYS A 287 -26.99 18.27 22.31
N VAL A 288 -26.22 19.33 22.18
CA VAL A 288 -24.76 19.27 22.01
C VAL A 288 -24.14 18.60 23.24
N THR A 289 -23.30 17.59 23.00
CA THR A 289 -22.60 16.85 24.05
C THR A 289 -21.25 17.48 24.37
N ASN A 290 -20.78 17.33 25.61
CA ASN A 290 -19.48 17.84 26.04
C ASN A 290 -18.31 17.01 25.47
N THR A 291 -17.09 17.52 25.63
CA THR A 291 -15.84 16.90 25.12
C THR A 291 -15.65 15.46 25.59
N GLU A 292 -16.18 15.07 26.72
CA GLU A 292 -16.08 13.74 27.33
C GLU A 292 -16.98 12.73 26.60
N SER A 293 -18.18 13.14 26.22
CA SER A 293 -19.10 12.33 25.41
C SER A 293 -18.62 12.23 23.95
N VAL A 294 -18.05 13.32 23.39
CA VAL A 294 -17.41 13.31 22.08
C VAL A 294 -16.16 12.42 22.08
N ARG A 295 -15.38 12.43 23.16
CA ARG A 295 -14.23 11.55 23.34
C ARG A 295 -14.67 10.08 23.42
N ALA A 296 -15.72 9.78 24.17
CA ALA A 296 -16.29 8.44 24.24
C ALA A 296 -16.90 7.99 22.90
N GLN A 297 -17.51 8.91 22.13
CA GLN A 297 -17.98 8.63 20.77
C GLN A 297 -16.82 8.47 19.77
N ILE A 298 -15.78 9.28 19.87
CA ILE A 298 -14.57 9.15 19.06
C ILE A 298 -13.84 7.85 19.43
N GLU A 299 -13.77 7.47 20.68
CA GLU A 299 -13.23 6.18 21.12
C GLU A 299 -14.08 5.00 20.62
N SER A 300 -15.40 5.12 20.63
CA SER A 300 -16.30 4.11 20.07
C SER A 300 -16.25 4.07 18.53
N GLN A 301 -16.10 5.21 17.86
CA GLN A 301 -15.90 5.29 16.41
C GLN A 301 -14.48 4.88 16.01
N ASN A 302 -13.46 5.17 16.81
CA ASN A 302 -12.10 4.64 16.61
C ASN A 302 -12.02 3.11 16.79
N GLN A 303 -12.92 2.52 17.55
CA GLN A 303 -13.13 1.07 17.58
C GLN A 303 -13.85 0.57 16.31
N GLN A 304 -14.67 1.40 15.68
CA GLN A 304 -15.41 1.10 14.45
C GLN A 304 -14.61 1.43 13.16
N PHE A 305 -13.75 2.45 13.24
CA PHE A 305 -12.77 2.81 12.22
C PHE A 305 -11.40 2.82 12.91
N PRO A 306 -10.68 1.70 12.93
CA PRO A 306 -9.32 1.73 13.41
C PRO A 306 -8.59 2.80 12.61
N SER A 307 -8.15 3.86 13.34
CA SER A 307 -7.25 4.87 12.80
C SER A 307 -6.25 4.16 11.90
N GLN A 308 -5.88 4.78 10.79
CA GLN A 308 -4.82 4.29 9.92
C GLN A 308 -3.51 4.26 10.72
N VAL A 309 -3.43 3.35 11.66
CA VAL A 309 -2.21 3.03 12.36
C VAL A 309 -1.41 2.18 11.39
N TYR A 310 -0.27 2.67 11.01
CA TYR A 310 0.84 1.91 10.46
C TYR A 310 1.00 0.60 11.25
N ARG A 311 0.45 -0.49 10.74
CA ARG A 311 0.38 -1.89 11.22
C ARG A 311 -1.04 -2.34 11.59
N LYS A 312 -1.91 -2.40 10.62
CA LYS A 312 -3.20 -3.07 10.76
C LYS A 312 -3.02 -4.56 11.02
N ASN A 313 -2.16 -5.23 10.25
CA ASN A 313 -1.82 -6.62 10.48
C ASN A 313 -0.70 -6.75 11.53
N LEU A 314 -1.01 -7.32 12.67
CA LEU A 314 -0.06 -7.59 13.74
C LEU A 314 0.92 -8.71 13.38
N LEU A 315 0.52 -9.62 12.46
CA LEU A 315 1.40 -10.67 11.95
C LEU A 315 2.44 -10.09 10.99
N ILE A 316 3.64 -10.63 11.07
CA ILE A 316 4.72 -10.35 10.12
C ILE A 316 4.74 -11.46 9.09
N ASN A 317 4.98 -11.12 7.81
CA ASN A 317 4.97 -12.07 6.71
C ASN A 317 3.64 -12.84 6.59
N GLY A 318 2.54 -12.14 6.82
CA GLY A 318 1.20 -12.72 6.75
C GLY A 318 0.83 -13.24 5.35
N ASN A 319 1.44 -12.67 4.30
CA ASN A 319 1.28 -13.12 2.92
C ASN A 319 2.28 -14.19 2.49
N LEU A 320 3.19 -14.62 3.39
CA LEU A 320 4.17 -15.68 3.16
C LEU A 320 5.13 -15.38 1.97
N ASP A 321 5.48 -14.10 1.80
CA ASP A 321 6.36 -13.68 0.71
C ASP A 321 7.86 -13.90 1.02
N ILE A 322 8.25 -13.92 2.32
CA ILE A 322 9.63 -14.00 2.79
C ILE A 322 9.97 -15.41 3.30
N TRP A 323 11.04 -16.00 2.74
CA TRP A 323 11.49 -17.36 3.00
C TRP A 323 13.02 -17.44 3.10
N GLN A 324 13.61 -16.83 4.12
CA GLN A 324 15.06 -16.75 4.25
C GLN A 324 15.71 -18.08 4.63
N ARG A 325 14.97 -18.97 5.32
CA ARG A 325 15.48 -20.27 5.81
C ARG A 325 15.39 -21.39 4.79
N GLY A 326 14.74 -21.18 3.65
CA GLY A 326 14.55 -22.16 2.59
C GLY A 326 13.12 -22.20 2.07
N SER A 327 12.88 -22.98 1.02
CA SER A 327 11.56 -23.15 0.41
C SER A 327 10.87 -24.46 0.76
N SER A 328 11.58 -25.38 1.42
CA SER A 328 11.05 -26.67 1.90
C SER A 328 11.93 -27.23 3.00
N GLY A 329 11.41 -28.18 3.75
CA GLY A 329 12.13 -28.86 4.82
C GLY A 329 11.26 -29.83 5.62
N ALA A 330 11.88 -30.46 6.62
CA ALA A 330 11.21 -31.41 7.48
C ALA A 330 11.31 -31.02 8.96
N VAL A 331 10.24 -31.29 9.72
CA VAL A 331 10.22 -31.29 11.19
C VAL A 331 10.20 -32.75 11.63
N THR A 332 11.31 -33.21 12.21
CA THR A 332 11.51 -34.63 12.54
C THR A 332 11.58 -34.94 14.03
N VAL A 333 11.53 -33.92 14.87
CA VAL A 333 11.55 -34.01 16.33
C VAL A 333 10.37 -33.26 16.91
N ALA A 334 9.91 -33.65 18.10
CA ALA A 334 8.84 -32.99 18.83
C ALA A 334 9.27 -31.55 19.19
N ASN A 335 9.14 -30.64 18.26
CA ASN A 335 9.54 -29.24 18.41
C ASN A 335 8.82 -28.35 17.38
N ALA A 336 8.95 -27.04 17.54
CA ALA A 336 8.58 -26.06 16.56
C ALA A 336 9.81 -25.66 15.72
N LEU A 337 9.65 -25.68 14.40
CA LEU A 337 10.67 -25.23 13.45
C LEU A 337 10.16 -24.03 12.65
N TYR A 338 10.98 -22.98 12.57
CA TYR A 338 10.70 -21.84 11.69
C TYR A 338 10.81 -22.24 10.21
N THR A 339 9.80 -21.90 9.43
CA THR A 339 9.62 -22.27 8.01
C THR A 339 9.67 -21.01 7.12
N ALA A 340 8.53 -20.50 6.65
CA ALA A 340 8.46 -19.12 6.20
C ALA A 340 8.85 -18.19 7.36
N ASP A 341 9.50 -17.08 7.06
CA ASP A 341 9.95 -16.17 8.12
C ASP A 341 8.81 -15.82 9.08
N ARG A 342 9.09 -15.89 10.37
CA ARG A 342 8.16 -15.73 11.49
C ARG A 342 7.16 -16.87 11.71
N TRP A 343 6.93 -17.75 10.74
CA TRP A 343 5.99 -18.86 10.85
C TRP A 343 6.69 -20.15 11.29
N MET A 344 6.08 -20.85 12.22
CA MET A 344 6.56 -22.13 12.74
C MET A 344 5.57 -23.26 12.42
N VAL A 345 6.12 -24.42 12.15
CA VAL A 345 5.39 -25.69 12.12
C VAL A 345 5.84 -26.50 13.35
N PHE A 346 4.88 -26.95 14.13
CA PHE A 346 5.10 -27.80 15.31
C PHE A 346 4.50 -29.19 15.11
N VAL A 347 5.19 -30.20 15.58
CA VAL A 347 4.71 -31.60 15.68
C VAL A 347 4.89 -32.16 17.07
N PRO A 348 3.94 -32.96 17.57
CA PRO A 348 4.10 -33.71 18.82
C PRO A 348 5.12 -34.85 18.68
N ALA A 349 5.44 -35.52 19.81
CA ALA A 349 6.36 -36.65 19.84
C ALA A 349 5.88 -37.80 18.92
N GLY A 350 6.78 -38.37 18.14
CA GLY A 350 6.50 -39.46 17.21
C GLY A 350 5.87 -39.03 15.88
N VAL A 351 5.62 -37.73 15.67
CA VAL A 351 5.09 -37.19 14.42
C VAL A 351 6.19 -36.46 13.66
N THR A 352 6.15 -36.51 12.36
CA THR A 352 6.99 -35.70 11.47
C THR A 352 6.12 -34.87 10.53
N ALA A 353 6.65 -33.77 10.04
CA ALA A 353 6.02 -32.97 9.00
C ALA A 353 7.00 -32.61 7.90
N GLN A 354 6.50 -32.55 6.67
CA GLN A 354 7.16 -31.88 5.57
C GLN A 354 6.50 -30.52 5.37
N TRP A 355 7.28 -29.49 5.15
CA TRP A 355 6.75 -28.17 4.83
C TRP A 355 7.34 -27.64 3.54
N ASP A 356 6.51 -26.96 2.75
CA ASP A 356 6.84 -26.45 1.44
C ASP A 356 6.26 -25.05 1.21
N LYS A 357 7.05 -24.24 0.49
CA LYS A 357 6.57 -23.03 -0.15
C LYS A 357 5.80 -23.39 -1.41
N THR A 358 4.49 -23.34 -1.34
CA THR A 358 3.62 -23.73 -2.43
C THR A 358 3.16 -22.51 -3.23
N PRO A 359 3.32 -22.49 -4.57
CA PRO A 359 2.80 -21.39 -5.37
C PRO A 359 1.27 -21.39 -5.38
N PHE A 360 0.69 -20.19 -5.25
CA PHE A 360 -0.73 -20.00 -5.47
C PHE A 360 -1.02 -19.93 -6.97
N THR A 361 -1.92 -20.77 -7.47
CA THR A 361 -2.29 -20.78 -8.89
C THR A 361 -3.13 -19.54 -9.21
N LEU A 362 -2.75 -18.76 -10.22
CA LEU A 362 -3.52 -17.65 -10.78
C LEU A 362 -4.97 -18.12 -11.09
N GLY A 363 -5.97 -17.42 -10.58
CA GLY A 363 -7.39 -17.74 -10.75
C GLY A 363 -8.12 -18.14 -9.46
N LYS A 364 -7.41 -18.55 -8.42
CA LYS A 364 -7.90 -18.67 -7.04
C LYS A 364 -7.42 -17.51 -6.17
N GLY A 365 -7.08 -16.37 -6.80
CA GLY A 365 -6.38 -15.24 -6.23
C GLY A 365 -7.12 -14.59 -5.08
N PHE A 366 -6.71 -14.96 -3.90
CA PHE A 366 -7.12 -14.33 -2.67
C PHE A 366 -6.12 -13.22 -2.34
N ASN A 367 -6.54 -11.98 -2.47
CA ASN A 367 -5.79 -10.78 -2.06
C ASN A 367 -4.36 -10.66 -2.62
N GLY A 368 -4.07 -11.25 -3.79
CA GLY A 368 -2.76 -11.19 -4.43
C GLY A 368 -1.66 -11.99 -3.73
N ALA A 369 -2.00 -12.97 -2.90
CA ALA A 369 -1.03 -13.95 -2.39
C ALA A 369 -0.38 -14.70 -3.56
N LYS A 370 0.95 -14.81 -3.50
CA LYS A 370 1.73 -15.57 -4.48
C LYS A 370 2.10 -16.94 -3.93
N TRP A 371 2.18 -17.05 -2.61
CA TRP A 371 2.71 -18.19 -1.91
C TRP A 371 1.80 -18.62 -0.76
N ALA A 372 1.89 -19.90 -0.41
CA ALA A 372 1.27 -20.50 0.75
C ALA A 372 2.29 -21.38 1.50
N LEU A 373 2.08 -21.56 2.79
CA LEU A 373 2.78 -22.55 3.60
C LEU A 373 1.97 -23.84 3.60
N SER A 374 2.51 -24.87 2.97
CA SER A 374 1.98 -26.24 3.02
C SER A 374 2.70 -27.02 4.11
N ALA A 375 1.98 -27.61 5.03
CA ALA A 375 2.51 -28.49 6.08
C ALA A 375 1.83 -29.85 6.00
N SER A 376 2.58 -30.89 5.63
CA SER A 376 2.12 -32.27 5.48
C SER A 376 2.56 -33.08 6.69
N PHE A 377 1.62 -33.51 7.51
CA PHE A 377 1.83 -34.24 8.76
C PHE A 377 1.64 -35.73 8.56
N THR A 378 2.48 -36.54 9.22
CA THR A 378 2.31 -38.01 9.30
C THR A 378 1.16 -38.38 10.23
N ALA A 379 0.77 -39.67 10.26
CA ALA A 379 -0.25 -40.17 11.19
C ALA A 379 0.16 -39.94 12.65
N GLY A 380 -0.84 -39.81 13.52
CA GLY A 380 -0.64 -39.42 14.92
C GLY A 380 -0.59 -37.91 15.17
N SER A 381 -0.94 -37.12 14.14
CA SER A 381 -0.68 -35.68 14.05
C SER A 381 -1.67 -34.79 14.81
N ALA A 382 -2.62 -35.34 15.57
CA ALA A 382 -3.48 -34.51 16.42
C ALA A 382 -2.64 -33.64 17.37
N GLY A 383 -2.89 -32.32 17.38
CA GLY A 383 -2.08 -31.35 18.12
C GLY A 383 -0.94 -30.72 17.31
N SER A 384 -0.63 -31.22 16.10
CA SER A 384 0.26 -30.52 15.17
C SER A 384 -0.32 -29.17 14.81
N ASN A 385 0.53 -28.18 14.60
CA ASN A 385 0.04 -26.82 14.39
C ASN A 385 1.00 -25.94 13.57
N ILE A 386 0.42 -24.87 13.02
CA ILE A 386 1.12 -23.76 12.40
C ILE A 386 0.91 -22.54 13.31
N ARG A 387 1.96 -21.81 13.63
CA ARG A 387 1.87 -20.70 14.60
C ARG A 387 2.79 -19.52 14.26
N GLN A 388 2.45 -18.36 14.80
CA GLN A 388 3.32 -17.17 14.81
C GLN A 388 3.24 -16.44 16.14
N ARG A 389 4.39 -16.03 16.66
CA ARG A 389 4.52 -15.20 17.86
C ARG A 389 4.66 -13.72 17.50
N ILE A 390 4.05 -12.87 18.30
CA ILE A 390 4.09 -11.41 18.19
C ILE A 390 4.63 -10.86 19.50
N GLU A 391 5.66 -9.99 19.45
CA GLU A 391 6.30 -9.42 20.64
C GLU A 391 5.32 -8.70 21.55
N GLY A 392 5.47 -8.91 22.85
CA GLY A 392 4.78 -8.23 23.92
C GLY A 392 3.38 -8.81 24.21
N VAL A 393 3.20 -9.35 25.41
CA VAL A 393 1.92 -9.87 25.90
C VAL A 393 0.85 -8.77 26.02
N GLU A 394 1.25 -7.50 26.07
CA GLU A 394 0.40 -6.32 26.05
C GLU A 394 -0.27 -6.07 24.69
N THR A 395 0.24 -6.68 23.62
CA THR A 395 -0.31 -6.48 22.26
C THR A 395 -1.77 -6.94 22.22
N GLY A 396 -2.68 -5.97 22.06
CA GLY A 396 -4.13 -6.21 22.02
C GLY A 396 -4.75 -6.62 23.37
N ALA A 397 -4.02 -6.55 24.48
CA ALA A 397 -4.55 -6.90 25.79
C ALA A 397 -5.75 -6.01 26.17
N GLY A 398 -6.85 -6.62 26.64
CA GLY A 398 -8.10 -5.93 26.94
C GLY A 398 -8.89 -5.48 25.72
N GLN A 399 -8.49 -5.86 24.52
CA GLN A 399 -9.15 -5.49 23.26
C GLN A 399 -9.75 -6.72 22.57
N THR A 400 -10.58 -6.47 21.58
CA THR A 400 -11.03 -7.51 20.64
C THR A 400 -10.04 -7.59 19.49
N LEU A 401 -9.53 -8.79 19.21
CA LEU A 401 -8.69 -9.08 18.04
C LEU A 401 -9.41 -10.01 17.09
N THR A 402 -9.26 -9.76 15.79
CA THR A 402 -9.82 -10.63 14.74
C THR A 402 -8.69 -11.19 13.89
N ALA A 403 -8.61 -12.52 13.85
CA ALA A 403 -7.76 -13.25 12.92
C ALA A 403 -8.54 -13.58 11.65
N SER A 404 -7.93 -13.37 10.49
CA SER A 404 -8.48 -13.82 9.21
C SER A 404 -7.36 -14.44 8.37
N PHE A 405 -7.65 -15.58 7.72
CA PHE A 405 -6.69 -16.31 6.91
C PHE A 405 -7.39 -17.24 5.93
N TYR A 406 -6.69 -17.63 4.88
CA TYR A 406 -7.16 -18.70 4.00
C TYR A 406 -6.51 -20.01 4.41
N LEU A 407 -7.37 -21.03 4.57
CA LEU A 407 -6.94 -22.34 5.00
C LEU A 407 -7.68 -23.42 4.19
N ASN A 408 -6.97 -24.49 3.86
CA ASN A 408 -7.57 -25.74 3.42
C ASN A 408 -6.83 -26.94 4.02
N SER A 409 -7.43 -28.10 3.95
CA SER A 409 -6.82 -29.34 4.38
C SER A 409 -7.15 -30.48 3.41
N THR A 410 -6.24 -31.42 3.20
CA THR A 410 -6.51 -32.62 2.40
C THR A 410 -7.54 -33.55 3.02
N VAL A 411 -7.81 -33.41 4.31
CA VAL A 411 -8.83 -34.12 5.08
C VAL A 411 -9.74 -33.09 5.72
N GLU A 412 -11.05 -33.24 5.55
CA GLU A 412 -12.01 -32.36 6.25
C GLU A 412 -11.87 -32.54 7.74
N GLN A 413 -11.74 -31.45 8.47
CA GLN A 413 -11.44 -31.47 9.89
C GLN A 413 -11.86 -30.21 10.61
N THR A 414 -12.05 -30.34 11.91
CA THR A 414 -12.09 -29.21 12.82
C THR A 414 -10.67 -28.80 13.18
N CYS A 415 -10.32 -27.52 13.03
CA CYS A 415 -9.11 -26.94 13.59
C CYS A 415 -9.46 -26.04 14.77
N THR A 416 -8.66 -26.08 15.84
CA THR A 416 -8.76 -25.10 16.93
C THR A 416 -7.82 -23.93 16.64
N ILE A 417 -8.37 -22.72 16.62
CA ILE A 417 -7.58 -21.49 16.53
C ILE A 417 -7.41 -20.95 17.94
N ILE A 418 -6.15 -20.79 18.34
CA ILE A 418 -5.81 -20.32 19.69
C ILE A 418 -5.07 -18.99 19.57
N LEU A 419 -5.48 -18.02 20.36
CA LEU A 419 -4.70 -16.84 20.65
C LEU A 419 -4.21 -16.92 22.10
N ARG A 420 -2.92 -17.15 22.27
CA ARG A 420 -2.27 -17.35 23.58
C ARG A 420 -1.56 -16.09 24.03
N GLN A 421 -1.76 -15.69 25.27
CA GLN A 421 -0.95 -14.69 25.94
C GLN A 421 0.10 -15.40 26.81
N THR A 422 1.39 -15.22 26.51
CA THR A 422 2.52 -15.79 27.26
C THR A 422 3.29 -14.66 27.96
N PHE A 423 3.40 -14.76 29.28
CA PHE A 423 3.96 -13.69 30.12
C PHE A 423 5.51 -13.75 30.21
N GLY A 424 6.16 -14.57 29.39
CA GLY A 424 7.60 -14.69 29.32
C GLY A 424 8.19 -15.57 30.43
N THR A 425 9.49 -15.39 30.66
CA THR A 425 10.24 -16.16 31.67
C THR A 425 11.09 -15.23 32.55
N GLY A 426 11.54 -15.77 33.67
CA GLY A 426 12.32 -15.02 34.67
C GLY A 426 11.42 -14.40 35.75
N GLY A 427 11.65 -14.82 37.01
CA GLY A 427 10.81 -14.44 38.14
C GLY A 427 9.54 -15.28 38.29
N ASN A 428 8.62 -14.79 39.10
CA ASN A 428 7.32 -15.43 39.32
C ASN A 428 6.28 -14.88 38.33
N VAL A 429 6.26 -15.46 37.14
CA VAL A 429 5.39 -15.00 36.03
C VAL A 429 3.96 -15.54 36.16
N SER A 430 2.99 -14.78 35.66
CA SER A 430 1.60 -15.26 35.54
C SER A 430 1.51 -16.42 34.55
N PRO A 431 0.57 -17.37 34.78
CA PRO A 431 0.31 -18.44 33.81
C PRO A 431 -0.18 -17.89 32.45
N ASP A 432 0.10 -18.64 31.39
CA ASP A 432 -0.43 -18.36 30.05
C ASP A 432 -1.95 -18.30 30.06
N VAL A 433 -2.51 -17.48 29.17
CA VAL A 433 -3.95 -17.36 28.96
C VAL A 433 -4.29 -17.69 27.51
N ASP A 434 -5.15 -18.69 27.33
CA ASP A 434 -5.58 -19.15 26.01
C ASP A 434 -7.00 -18.68 25.71
N HIS A 435 -7.18 -18.11 24.50
CA HIS A 435 -8.48 -17.84 23.88
C HIS A 435 -8.59 -18.74 22.66
N PHE A 436 -9.62 -19.54 22.55
CA PHE A 436 -9.73 -20.53 21.48
C PHE A 436 -11.12 -20.56 20.84
N GLN A 437 -11.15 -20.88 19.56
CA GLN A 437 -12.36 -21.15 18.80
C GLN A 437 -12.09 -22.26 17.79
N ASP A 438 -13.10 -23.08 17.54
CA ASP A 438 -13.06 -24.14 16.54
C ASP A 438 -13.61 -23.64 15.20
N ILE A 439 -12.99 -24.09 14.11
CA ILE A 439 -13.42 -23.84 12.74
C ILE A 439 -13.43 -25.15 11.95
N GLU A 440 -14.37 -25.26 11.00
CA GLU A 440 -14.41 -26.38 10.07
C GLU A 440 -13.57 -26.05 8.82
N VAL A 441 -12.55 -26.87 8.57
CA VAL A 441 -11.63 -26.74 7.44
C VAL A 441 -11.92 -27.82 6.41
N THR A 442 -12.14 -27.40 5.18
CA THR A 442 -12.49 -28.29 4.05
C THR A 442 -11.31 -28.44 3.08
N ARG A 443 -11.52 -29.25 2.04
CA ARG A 443 -10.52 -29.41 0.96
C ARG A 443 -10.40 -28.19 0.07
N ASP A 444 -11.44 -27.35 0.05
CA ASP A 444 -11.40 -26.08 -0.69
C ASP A 444 -10.81 -24.97 0.15
N TYR A 445 -10.04 -24.08 -0.49
CA TYR A 445 -9.58 -22.86 0.15
C TYR A 445 -10.74 -21.95 0.52
N LYS A 446 -10.91 -21.69 1.81
CA LYS A 446 -11.89 -20.75 2.33
C LYS A 446 -11.21 -19.70 3.19
N LYS A 447 -11.75 -18.48 3.19
CA LYS A 447 -11.39 -17.46 4.18
C LYS A 447 -12.10 -17.81 5.49
N HIS A 448 -11.32 -17.98 6.53
CA HIS A 448 -11.80 -18.11 7.89
C HIS A 448 -11.60 -16.81 8.64
N THR A 449 -12.51 -16.50 9.53
CA THR A 449 -12.46 -15.34 10.41
C THR A 449 -12.81 -15.78 11.81
N VAL A 450 -11.95 -15.40 12.77
CA VAL A 450 -12.09 -15.78 14.19
C VAL A 450 -11.84 -14.55 15.03
N THR A 451 -12.72 -14.25 15.97
CA THR A 451 -12.63 -13.08 16.84
C THR A 451 -12.39 -13.50 18.29
N PHE A 452 -11.45 -12.84 18.95
CA PHE A 452 -11.04 -13.10 20.33
C PHE A 452 -11.23 -11.85 21.19
N ASN A 453 -11.86 -12.00 22.35
CA ASN A 453 -11.82 -10.98 23.40
C ASN A 453 -10.61 -11.26 24.29
N VAL A 454 -9.53 -10.54 24.04
CA VAL A 454 -8.24 -10.77 24.68
C VAL A 454 -8.27 -10.26 26.12
N SER A 455 -7.84 -11.10 27.05
CA SER A 455 -7.84 -10.75 28.47
C SER A 455 -6.92 -9.57 28.77
N SER A 456 -7.37 -8.70 29.71
CA SER A 456 -6.53 -7.65 30.25
C SER A 456 -5.33 -8.24 31.01
N ILE A 457 -4.19 -7.58 30.91
CA ILE A 457 -2.97 -7.94 31.67
C ILE A 457 -2.88 -7.18 33.01
N LEU A 458 -3.90 -6.41 33.36
CA LEU A 458 -3.93 -5.72 34.65
C LEU A 458 -3.87 -6.73 35.81
N GLY A 459 -2.92 -6.54 36.72
CA GLY A 459 -2.67 -7.46 37.83
C GLY A 459 -1.89 -8.72 37.46
N LYS A 460 -1.39 -8.84 36.24
CA LYS A 460 -0.52 -9.92 35.79
C LYS A 460 0.96 -9.54 35.93
N THR A 461 1.81 -10.52 36.12
CA THR A 461 3.26 -10.36 36.26
C THR A 461 3.97 -10.88 35.03
N LYS A 462 4.74 -9.99 34.38
CA LYS A 462 5.64 -10.34 33.25
C LYS A 462 7.00 -10.83 33.76
N GLY A 463 7.59 -11.73 32.99
CA GLY A 463 8.99 -12.12 33.19
C GLY A 463 9.95 -11.00 32.80
N TYR A 464 11.17 -11.03 33.36
CA TYR A 464 12.19 -10.01 33.09
C TYR A 464 13.11 -10.35 31.89
N ASN A 465 12.91 -11.48 31.21
CA ASN A 465 13.76 -11.90 30.09
C ASN A 465 13.32 -11.30 28.74
N ASN A 466 12.34 -10.39 28.70
CA ASN A 466 11.81 -9.77 27.47
C ASN A 466 11.42 -10.77 26.37
N ASN A 467 10.85 -11.89 26.77
CA ASN A 467 10.41 -12.96 25.88
C ASN A 467 8.92 -13.29 26.06
N ASP A 468 8.15 -12.32 26.50
CA ASP A 468 6.71 -12.35 26.54
C ASP A 468 6.13 -12.05 25.15
N TYR A 469 5.02 -12.69 24.80
CA TYR A 469 4.40 -12.57 23.48
C TYR A 469 2.92 -12.94 23.50
N ILE A 470 2.22 -12.58 22.43
CA ILE A 470 0.99 -13.27 22.02
C ILE A 470 1.29 -14.20 20.85
N GLU A 471 0.59 -15.32 20.76
CA GLU A 471 0.81 -16.34 19.75
C GLU A 471 -0.51 -16.74 19.08
N LEU A 472 -0.57 -16.64 17.75
CA LEU A 472 -1.67 -17.19 16.96
C LEU A 472 -1.30 -18.62 16.55
N ILE A 473 -2.13 -19.60 16.92
CA ILE A 473 -1.88 -21.02 16.70
C ILE A 473 -3.07 -21.64 15.95
N ILE A 474 -2.81 -22.34 14.87
CA ILE A 474 -3.78 -23.12 14.08
C ILE A 474 -3.49 -24.59 14.35
N VAL A 475 -4.33 -25.25 15.17
CA VAL A 475 -4.11 -26.60 15.67
C VAL A 475 -4.99 -27.59 14.91
N SER A 476 -4.39 -28.65 14.36
CA SER A 476 -5.10 -29.79 13.79
C SER A 476 -5.61 -30.73 14.89
N LYS A 477 -6.85 -31.19 14.76
CA LYS A 477 -7.44 -32.21 15.64
C LYS A 477 -7.40 -33.63 15.07
N VAL A 478 -7.01 -33.79 13.81
CA VAL A 478 -7.01 -35.07 13.11
C VAL A 478 -5.72 -35.83 13.37
N SER A 479 -5.85 -37.12 13.69
CA SER A 479 -4.72 -38.03 13.83
C SER A 479 -4.28 -38.70 12.54
N ALA A 480 -5.12 -38.71 11.48
CA ALA A 480 -4.72 -39.23 10.17
C ALA A 480 -3.65 -38.33 9.53
N ALA A 481 -2.84 -38.92 8.65
CA ALA A 481 -1.92 -38.16 7.84
C ALA A 481 -2.69 -37.15 6.97
N HIS A 482 -2.28 -35.90 6.97
CA HIS A 482 -2.95 -34.82 6.22
C HIS A 482 -2.02 -33.65 5.94
N THR A 483 -2.45 -32.80 5.03
CA THR A 483 -1.75 -31.55 4.72
C THR A 483 -2.65 -30.36 5.03
N ILE A 484 -2.13 -29.37 5.72
CA ILE A 484 -2.76 -28.05 5.92
C ILE A 484 -2.00 -27.04 5.08
N VAL A 485 -2.73 -26.17 4.38
CA VAL A 485 -2.14 -25.10 3.59
C VAL A 485 -2.72 -23.76 4.04
N LEU A 486 -1.83 -22.89 4.50
CA LEU A 486 -2.13 -21.57 5.03
C LEU A 486 -1.70 -20.47 4.04
N ALA A 487 -2.54 -19.45 3.85
CA ALA A 487 -2.21 -18.26 3.08
C ALA A 487 -2.91 -17.00 3.62
N SER A 488 -2.33 -15.82 3.33
CA SER A 488 -2.90 -14.48 3.62
C SER A 488 -3.46 -14.35 5.04
N ALA A 489 -2.62 -14.60 6.04
CA ALA A 489 -3.00 -14.50 7.44
C ALA A 489 -2.86 -13.06 7.96
N GLN A 490 -3.90 -12.58 8.62
CA GLN A 490 -3.97 -11.28 9.26
C GLN A 490 -4.55 -11.41 10.67
N LEU A 491 -3.94 -10.73 11.63
CA LEU A 491 -4.47 -10.51 12.97
C LEU A 491 -4.55 -9.01 13.19
N GLU A 492 -5.71 -8.50 13.49
CA GLU A 492 -5.98 -7.06 13.60
C GLU A 492 -6.84 -6.71 14.81
N VAL A 493 -6.73 -5.48 15.26
CA VAL A 493 -7.58 -4.95 16.34
C VAL A 493 -8.97 -4.66 15.78
N GLY A 494 -10.00 -5.07 16.51
CA GLY A 494 -11.39 -4.87 16.15
C GLY A 494 -12.15 -6.20 16.01
N SER A 495 -13.47 -6.13 15.89
CA SER A 495 -14.38 -7.28 15.81
C SER A 495 -14.72 -7.72 14.38
N VAL A 496 -14.24 -7.00 13.37
CA VAL A 496 -14.55 -7.25 11.96
C VAL A 496 -13.26 -7.45 11.19
N ALA A 497 -13.17 -8.56 10.44
CA ALA A 497 -12.06 -8.79 9.53
C ALA A 497 -12.14 -7.83 8.34
N THR A 498 -11.09 -7.06 8.15
CA THR A 498 -10.98 -6.12 7.04
C THR A 498 -10.25 -6.76 5.85
N GLU A 499 -10.03 -5.99 4.77
CA GLU A 499 -9.19 -6.45 3.67
C GLU A 499 -7.75 -6.65 4.14
N PHE A 500 -7.06 -7.63 3.53
CA PHE A 500 -5.69 -7.98 3.88
C PHE A 500 -4.74 -6.79 3.64
N GLU A 501 -3.99 -6.40 4.68
CA GLU A 501 -2.97 -5.36 4.58
C GLU A 501 -1.75 -5.87 3.80
N LYS A 502 -1.59 -5.37 2.58
CA LYS A 502 -0.44 -5.70 1.75
C LYS A 502 0.68 -4.67 1.96
N ARG A 503 1.73 -5.07 2.66
CA ARG A 503 2.92 -4.23 2.87
C ARG A 503 3.89 -4.33 1.70
N PRO A 504 4.66 -3.28 1.40
CA PRO A 504 5.78 -3.36 0.46
C PRO A 504 6.77 -4.44 0.88
N LEU A 505 7.27 -5.23 -0.09
CA LEU A 505 8.17 -6.37 0.16
C LEU A 505 9.41 -5.99 0.98
N GLN A 506 9.97 -4.80 0.73
CA GLN A 506 11.14 -4.30 1.46
C GLN A 506 10.83 -4.04 2.95
N GLN A 507 9.66 -3.51 3.24
CA GLN A 507 9.21 -3.29 4.61
C GLN A 507 9.00 -4.64 5.33
N GLU A 508 8.32 -5.58 4.69
CA GLU A 508 8.08 -6.91 5.23
C GLU A 508 9.41 -7.65 5.49
N LEU A 509 10.35 -7.56 4.55
CA LEU A 509 11.69 -8.13 4.73
C LEU A 509 12.41 -7.51 5.93
N ALA A 510 12.38 -6.20 6.08
CA ALA A 510 13.01 -5.53 7.22
C ALA A 510 12.39 -5.97 8.56
N MET A 511 11.06 -6.15 8.61
CA MET A 511 10.38 -6.69 9.79
C MET A 511 10.80 -8.14 10.09
N CYS A 512 10.98 -8.98 9.09
CA CYS A 512 11.51 -10.33 9.25
C CYS A 512 12.98 -10.32 9.70
N GLN A 513 13.79 -9.41 9.16
CA GLN A 513 15.20 -9.29 9.48
C GLN A 513 15.47 -8.86 10.93
N ARG A 514 14.51 -8.26 11.63
CA ARG A 514 14.59 -8.04 13.07
C ARG A 514 14.78 -9.35 13.86
N TYR A 515 14.30 -10.48 13.32
CA TYR A 515 14.30 -11.80 13.95
C TYR A 515 15.29 -12.76 13.29
N PHE A 516 15.40 -12.75 11.99
CA PHE A 516 16.32 -13.61 11.26
C PHE A 516 16.93 -12.88 10.08
N GLU A 517 18.24 -12.90 9.99
CA GLU A 517 18.99 -12.31 8.88
C GLU A 517 20.10 -13.24 8.43
N LYS A 518 20.43 -13.19 7.15
CA LYS A 518 21.49 -13.99 6.53
C LYS A 518 22.33 -13.15 5.59
N THR A 519 23.58 -13.54 5.42
CA THR A 519 24.49 -12.94 4.43
C THR A 519 24.24 -13.47 3.03
N PHE A 520 23.65 -14.63 2.89
CA PHE A 520 23.27 -15.26 1.62
C PHE A 520 22.29 -14.39 0.82
N SER A 521 22.31 -14.52 -0.50
CA SER A 521 21.25 -13.99 -1.37
C SER A 521 19.88 -14.52 -0.94
N GLN A 522 18.83 -13.71 -1.13
CA GLN A 522 17.49 -14.02 -0.58
C GLN A 522 16.95 -15.39 -1.00
N ASN A 523 17.23 -15.81 -2.24
CA ASN A 523 16.73 -17.06 -2.81
C ASN A 523 17.58 -18.29 -2.46
N ILE A 524 18.68 -18.13 -1.73
CA ILE A 524 19.60 -19.21 -1.37
C ILE A 524 19.31 -19.68 0.04
N THR A 525 19.03 -20.97 0.22
CA THR A 525 18.92 -21.59 1.54
C THR A 525 20.28 -21.56 2.24
N PRO A 526 20.36 -21.17 3.53
CA PRO A 526 21.61 -21.19 4.27
C PRO A 526 22.13 -22.61 4.49
N ILE A 527 23.06 -23.01 3.66
CA ILE A 527 23.77 -24.31 3.73
C ILE A 527 25.26 -24.10 3.38
N ASP A 528 26.10 -25.04 3.77
CA ASP A 528 27.48 -25.07 3.33
C ASP A 528 27.60 -25.39 1.84
N GLY A 529 28.66 -24.95 1.21
CA GLY A 529 28.99 -25.30 -0.17
C GLY A 529 28.34 -24.40 -1.24
N VAL A 530 27.56 -23.38 -0.88
CA VAL A 530 27.02 -22.39 -1.84
C VAL A 530 28.09 -21.39 -2.26
N ASP A 531 27.79 -20.59 -3.28
CA ASP A 531 28.69 -19.58 -3.80
C ASP A 531 29.05 -18.50 -2.76
N VAL A 532 30.02 -17.63 -3.08
CA VAL A 532 30.49 -16.56 -2.18
C VAL A 532 29.65 -15.28 -2.25
N SER A 533 28.59 -15.24 -3.04
CA SER A 533 27.78 -14.03 -3.25
C SER A 533 27.08 -13.62 -1.93
N GLY A 534 27.43 -12.43 -1.45
CA GLY A 534 26.96 -11.89 -0.16
C GLY A 534 27.78 -12.37 1.05
N ALA A 535 28.76 -13.25 0.89
CA ALA A 535 29.61 -13.68 2.00
C ALA A 535 30.35 -12.50 2.66
N LEU A 536 30.62 -12.62 3.95
CA LEU A 536 31.54 -11.73 4.64
C LEU A 536 32.95 -11.96 4.12
N ILE A 537 33.68 -10.88 3.93
CA ILE A 537 35.02 -10.90 3.34
C ILE A 537 36.02 -10.42 4.39
N SER A 538 37.11 -11.14 4.50
CA SER A 538 38.29 -10.73 5.25
C SER A 538 39.53 -10.81 4.37
N VAL A 539 40.39 -9.82 4.45
CA VAL A 539 41.67 -9.78 3.74
C VAL A 539 42.81 -9.83 4.73
N VAL A 540 43.63 -10.85 4.63
CA VAL A 540 44.85 -11.01 5.42
C VAL A 540 46.05 -10.60 4.56
N TYR A 541 46.83 -9.60 5.04
CA TYR A 541 47.98 -9.06 4.35
C TYR A 541 49.28 -9.78 4.74
N GLN A 542 50.26 -9.79 3.87
CA GLN A 542 51.62 -10.33 4.16
C GLN A 542 52.25 -9.56 5.35
N GLY A 543 52.86 -10.31 6.26
CA GLY A 543 53.55 -9.75 7.43
C GLY A 543 52.70 -9.56 8.67
N GLN A 544 51.41 -9.84 8.62
CA GLN A 544 50.60 -9.93 9.84
C GLN A 544 50.72 -11.33 10.43
N THR A 545 51.46 -11.44 11.50
CA THR A 545 51.41 -12.63 12.39
C THR A 545 50.14 -12.50 13.22
N ASN A 546 49.11 -13.24 12.86
CA ASN A 546 47.89 -13.31 13.68
C ASN A 546 48.20 -13.93 15.03
N SER A 547 48.36 -13.08 16.03
CA SER A 547 48.16 -13.52 17.41
C SER A 547 46.65 -13.74 17.58
N SER A 548 46.32 -14.87 18.20
CA SER A 548 44.96 -15.32 18.49
C SER A 548 43.96 -14.18 18.73
N SER A 549 42.81 -14.22 18.06
CA SER A 549 41.60 -13.43 18.35
C SER A 549 41.48 -12.04 17.72
N GLN A 550 42.07 -11.77 16.54
CA GLN A 550 41.78 -10.52 15.83
C GLN A 550 40.45 -10.67 15.06
N PRO A 551 39.53 -9.68 15.11
CA PRO A 551 38.35 -9.67 14.27
C PRO A 551 38.76 -9.66 12.80
N VAL A 552 38.25 -10.61 12.03
CA VAL A 552 38.62 -10.76 10.60
C VAL A 552 37.56 -10.16 9.71
N ALA A 553 36.29 -10.16 10.15
CA ALA A 553 35.19 -9.50 9.48
C ALA A 553 34.15 -9.01 10.49
N ALA A 554 33.53 -7.89 10.19
CA ALA A 554 32.37 -7.40 10.94
C ALA A 554 31.13 -7.51 10.05
N TRP A 555 30.09 -8.08 10.60
CA TRP A 555 28.78 -8.10 9.98
C TRP A 555 27.86 -7.12 10.70
N GLN A 556 27.55 -6.03 10.04
CA GLN A 556 26.55 -5.07 10.50
C GLN A 556 25.19 -5.54 10.01
N PHE A 557 24.25 -5.74 10.92
CA PHE A 557 22.90 -6.13 10.58
C PHE A 557 22.15 -4.98 9.87
N LYS A 558 21.35 -5.31 8.88
CA LYS A 558 20.51 -4.33 8.17
C LYS A 558 19.42 -3.75 9.08
N VAL A 559 18.98 -4.56 10.05
CA VAL A 559 17.97 -4.20 11.04
C VAL A 559 18.45 -4.65 12.41
N GLU A 560 18.27 -3.79 13.42
CA GLU A 560 18.56 -4.15 14.80
C GLU A 560 17.74 -5.37 15.22
N LYS A 561 18.44 -6.38 15.78
CA LYS A 561 17.82 -7.62 16.22
C LYS A 561 16.99 -7.42 17.47
N ARG A 562 15.92 -8.21 17.63
CA ARG A 562 15.06 -8.19 18.82
C ARG A 562 15.84 -8.46 20.11
N ALA A 563 16.76 -9.38 20.06
CA ALA A 563 17.64 -9.79 21.15
C ALA A 563 19.03 -10.11 20.57
N VAL A 564 19.99 -10.36 21.42
CA VAL A 564 21.30 -10.86 20.99
C VAL A 564 21.09 -12.17 20.23
N PRO A 565 21.40 -12.24 18.92
CA PRO A 565 21.10 -13.42 18.10
C PRO A 565 22.05 -14.57 18.37
N SER A 566 21.58 -15.79 18.13
CA SER A 566 22.48 -16.90 17.87
C SER A 566 23.03 -16.78 16.45
N VAL A 567 24.35 -16.94 16.30
CA VAL A 567 25.02 -16.81 15.01
C VAL A 567 25.56 -18.17 14.58
N ARG A 568 25.18 -18.59 13.37
CA ARG A 568 25.73 -19.78 12.74
C ARG A 568 26.54 -19.37 11.51
N LEU A 569 27.72 -19.97 11.38
CA LEU A 569 28.66 -19.72 10.29
C LEU A 569 28.63 -20.89 9.29
N TYR A 570 28.75 -20.56 8.00
CA TYR A 570 28.69 -21.53 6.91
C TYR A 570 29.86 -21.31 5.96
N ARG A 571 30.44 -22.40 5.49
CA ARG A 571 31.52 -22.35 4.50
C ARG A 571 30.96 -22.13 3.10
N PRO A 572 31.37 -21.07 2.37
CA PRO A 572 31.05 -20.93 0.94
C PRO A 572 31.87 -21.92 0.11
N MET A 573 31.28 -22.62 -0.83
CA MET A 573 31.89 -23.54 -1.83
C MET A 573 32.98 -24.52 -1.33
N GLY A 574 32.98 -25.71 -1.81
CA GLY A 574 34.02 -26.74 -1.59
C GLY A 574 33.71 -27.69 -0.42
N ASP A 575 34.56 -28.73 -0.29
CA ASP A 575 34.44 -29.83 0.67
C ASP A 575 35.02 -29.43 2.04
N GLY A 576 34.26 -28.71 2.84
CA GLY A 576 34.71 -28.30 4.16
C GLY A 576 33.63 -28.51 5.22
N THR A 577 34.02 -28.39 6.48
CA THR A 577 33.10 -28.49 7.60
C THR A 577 32.50 -27.13 7.94
N ASN A 578 31.32 -27.14 8.56
CA ASN A 578 30.65 -25.96 9.13
C ASN A 578 31.62 -25.06 9.91
N GLY A 579 31.48 -23.75 9.73
CA GLY A 579 32.25 -22.77 10.50
C GLY A 579 33.70 -22.59 10.04
N GLN A 580 34.05 -23.01 8.83
CA GLN A 580 35.39 -22.76 8.25
C GLN A 580 35.36 -21.65 7.21
N TRP A 581 36.42 -20.84 7.21
CA TRP A 581 36.67 -19.86 6.16
C TRP A 581 37.05 -20.54 4.87
N ARG A 582 36.57 -20.01 3.74
CA ARG A 582 37.05 -20.37 2.41
C ARG A 582 38.11 -19.39 1.95
N SER A 583 39.25 -19.88 1.47
CA SER A 583 40.29 -19.05 0.87
C SER A 583 39.98 -18.70 -0.59
N GLY A 584 40.41 -17.51 -1.03
CA GLY A 584 40.21 -17.02 -2.40
C GLY A 584 40.97 -17.85 -3.49
N SER A 585 42.01 -18.57 -3.09
CA SER A 585 42.81 -19.42 -4.00
C SER A 585 42.22 -20.80 -4.27
N ASN A 586 41.00 -21.10 -3.89
CA ASN A 586 40.36 -22.42 -3.93
C ASN A 586 41.03 -23.51 -3.08
N ALA A 587 42.11 -23.20 -2.38
CA ALA A 587 42.71 -24.13 -1.45
C ALA A 587 41.78 -24.34 -0.25
N ILE A 588 41.64 -25.56 0.21
CA ILE A 588 40.92 -25.88 1.44
C ILE A 588 41.66 -25.16 2.57
N SER A 589 41.04 -24.11 3.12
CA SER A 589 41.54 -23.54 4.35
C SER A 589 40.88 -24.29 5.50
N SER A 590 41.68 -24.87 6.35
CA SER A 590 41.19 -25.44 7.63
C SER A 590 40.91 -24.36 8.70
N ALA A 591 40.98 -23.10 8.32
CA ALA A 591 40.77 -21.99 9.24
C ALA A 591 39.35 -21.97 9.81
N ASN A 592 39.23 -22.22 11.10
CA ASN A 592 37.96 -22.23 11.80
C ASN A 592 37.52 -20.79 12.09
N ALA A 593 36.30 -20.49 11.78
CA ALA A 593 35.69 -19.22 12.09
C ALA A 593 34.83 -19.32 13.37
N ARG A 594 34.81 -18.27 14.17
CA ARG A 594 33.89 -18.13 15.30
C ARG A 594 33.29 -16.75 15.34
N ALA A 595 32.07 -16.69 15.81
CA ALA A 595 31.42 -15.42 16.10
C ALA A 595 31.85 -14.91 17.48
N LEU A 596 32.40 -13.72 17.51
CA LEU A 596 32.78 -12.99 18.75
C LEU A 596 31.93 -11.75 18.88
N ILE A 597 31.85 -11.15 20.06
CA ILE A 597 31.17 -9.87 20.31
C ILE A 597 29.86 -9.79 19.54
N ILE A 598 28.90 -10.61 19.96
CA ILE A 598 27.57 -10.62 19.33
C ILE A 598 26.69 -9.60 20.06
N GLY A 599 26.26 -8.58 19.30
CA GLY A 599 25.30 -7.58 19.74
C GLY A 599 24.02 -7.61 18.93
N THR A 600 23.07 -6.75 19.26
CA THR A 600 21.82 -6.63 18.51
C THR A 600 21.98 -5.93 17.16
N ARG A 601 23.10 -5.24 16.92
CA ARG A 601 23.38 -4.48 15.69
C ARG A 601 24.50 -5.06 14.84
N THR A 602 25.41 -5.81 15.47
CA THR A 602 26.62 -6.28 14.80
C THR A 602 27.15 -7.53 15.43
N VAL A 603 27.90 -8.29 14.67
CA VAL A 603 28.72 -9.41 15.13
C VAL A 603 30.10 -9.32 14.48
N SER A 604 31.14 -9.61 15.26
CA SER A 604 32.48 -9.81 14.77
C SER A 604 32.72 -11.29 14.53
N VAL A 605 33.26 -11.63 13.37
CA VAL A 605 33.67 -13.01 13.03
C VAL A 605 35.19 -13.03 12.90
N ASP A 606 35.85 -13.83 13.70
CA ASP A 606 37.30 -14.00 13.66
C ASP A 606 37.73 -15.37 13.11
N ASN A 607 39.01 -15.52 13.01
CA ASN A 607 39.65 -16.80 12.75
C ASN A 607 40.24 -17.34 14.06
N SER A 608 39.83 -18.54 14.46
CA SER A 608 40.36 -19.19 15.68
C SER A 608 41.75 -19.79 15.49
N ASP A 609 42.25 -19.90 14.24
CA ASP A 609 43.51 -20.53 13.92
C ASP A 609 44.63 -19.50 13.77
N VAL A 610 45.83 -19.88 14.20
CA VAL A 610 47.04 -19.05 14.08
C VAL A 610 47.75 -19.39 12.77
N GLY A 611 48.24 -18.37 12.05
CA GLY A 611 49.13 -18.58 10.89
C GLY A 611 48.43 -18.82 9.58
N VAL A 612 47.24 -18.22 9.36
CA VAL A 612 46.58 -18.27 8.05
C VAL A 612 47.39 -17.53 6.97
N PRO A 613 47.48 -18.06 5.74
CA PRO A 613 48.15 -17.39 4.63
C PRO A 613 47.56 -16.01 4.30
N ALA A 614 48.39 -15.11 3.76
CA ALA A 614 47.97 -13.82 3.25
C ALA A 614 47.12 -13.99 1.99
N GLN A 615 45.79 -13.80 2.10
CA GLN A 615 44.82 -13.90 1.02
C GLN A 615 43.44 -13.42 1.46
N THR A 616 42.48 -13.43 0.54
CA THR A 616 41.07 -13.12 0.84
C THR A 616 40.36 -14.38 1.35
N TYR A 617 39.55 -14.20 2.38
CA TYR A 617 38.73 -15.24 3.00
C TYR A 617 37.26 -14.88 2.95
N TYR A 618 36.41 -15.87 2.80
CA TYR A 618 34.95 -15.73 2.69
C TYR A 618 34.25 -16.61 3.71
N ILE A 619 33.17 -16.12 4.32
CA ILE A 619 32.29 -16.88 5.23
C ILE A 619 30.85 -16.39 5.09
N HIS A 620 29.91 -17.30 5.13
CA HIS A 620 28.51 -16.94 5.28
C HIS A 620 28.05 -17.07 6.74
N ALA A 621 27.01 -16.32 7.07
CA ALA A 621 26.45 -16.33 8.42
C ALA A 621 24.92 -16.18 8.39
N THR A 622 24.30 -16.74 9.44
CA THR A 622 22.93 -16.43 9.82
C THR A 622 22.90 -15.89 11.26
N ALA A 623 21.99 -14.96 11.51
CA ALA A 623 21.72 -14.41 12.84
C ALA A 623 20.26 -14.67 13.17
N ASP A 624 20.00 -15.45 14.23
CA ASP A 624 18.67 -15.87 14.68
C ASP A 624 18.36 -15.29 16.05
N ALA A 625 17.39 -14.41 16.13
CA ALA A 625 16.88 -13.73 17.33
C ALA A 625 15.37 -13.96 17.52
N GLU A 626 14.86 -15.10 17.08
CA GLU A 626 13.45 -15.46 17.19
C GLU A 626 12.96 -15.56 18.64
N LEU A 627 11.63 -15.52 18.83
CA LEU A 627 10.95 -15.60 20.13
C LEU A 627 10.87 -17.05 20.64
#